data_ce496c70b355bfe337bbffb5665f0bc5
#
_entry.id   ce496c70b355bfe337bbffb5665f0bc5
#
_cell.length_a   1.000
_cell.length_b   1.000
_cell.length_c   1.000
_cell.angle_alpha   90.00
_cell.angle_beta   90.00
_cell.angle_gamma   90.00
#
_symmetry.space_group_name_H-M   'P 1'
#
loop_
_entity.id
_entity.type
_entity.pdbx_description
1 polymer ?
#
loop_
_entity_poly.entity_id
_entity_poly.type
_entity_poly.pdbx_seq_one_letter_code
_entity_poly.pdbx_strand_id
1 'polypeptide(L)'
;SKTSVSAAQWNIEANRIGNIKIARLSAEEFTEAYTGKREFKRLKDGGIALTDYAFSTIFVDPPRAGIDEETLKLVSQFDNIIYISCNPETLRTNLDTLAETHTVERAALFDQFPFTHHIESGVLLKKKILGKSKR
;
A
#
# COMPACT_ATOMS: atom_id res chain seq x y z
N SER A 1 12.07 9.45 -1.01
CA SER A 1 13.39 10.06 -1.24
C SER A 1 14.47 9.33 -0.43
N LYS A 2 15.76 9.52 -0.77
CA LYS A 2 16.87 8.93 0.00
C LYS A 2 16.91 9.49 1.42
N THR A 3 16.69 10.79 1.57
CA THR A 3 16.67 11.48 2.87
C THR A 3 15.56 10.95 3.79
N SER A 4 14.35 10.74 3.25
CA SER A 4 13.23 10.21 4.03
C SER A 4 13.50 8.80 4.54
N VAL A 5 14.11 7.94 3.72
CA VAL A 5 14.47 6.58 4.14
C VAL A 5 15.55 6.60 5.22
N SER A 6 16.58 7.45 5.08
CA SER A 6 17.62 7.58 6.12
C SER A 6 17.04 8.10 7.45
N ALA A 7 16.13 9.08 7.40
CA ALA A 7 15.47 9.58 8.61
C ALA A 7 14.59 8.50 9.27
N ALA A 8 13.87 7.72 8.47
CA ALA A 8 13.06 6.63 8.99
C ALA A 8 13.93 5.51 9.62
N GLN A 9 15.06 5.15 8.99
CA GLN A 9 16.02 4.20 9.57
C GLN A 9 16.55 4.69 10.91
N TRP A 10 16.97 5.96 10.98
CA TRP A 10 17.41 6.56 12.24
C TRP A 10 16.33 6.50 13.32
N ASN A 11 15.08 6.81 13.01
CA ASN A 11 13.97 6.73 13.94
C ASN A 11 13.71 5.30 14.44
N ILE A 12 13.78 4.31 13.54
CA ILE A 12 13.63 2.89 13.87
C ILE A 12 14.72 2.46 14.88
N GLU A 13 15.98 2.82 14.62
CA GLU A 13 17.11 2.50 15.48
C GLU A 13 17.01 3.22 16.82
N ALA A 14 16.77 4.55 16.82
CA ALA A 14 16.67 5.36 18.03
C ALA A 14 15.56 4.88 18.99
N ASN A 15 14.46 4.36 18.44
CA ASN A 15 13.34 3.82 19.20
C ASN A 15 13.43 2.30 19.42
N ARG A 16 14.50 1.65 19.01
CA ARG A 16 14.74 0.19 19.16
C ARG A 16 13.61 -0.66 18.57
N ILE A 17 13.07 -0.24 17.40
CA ILE A 17 11.98 -0.96 16.72
C ILE A 17 12.58 -2.10 15.91
N GLY A 18 12.35 -3.36 16.32
CA GLY A 18 12.94 -4.54 15.68
C GLY A 18 12.09 -5.21 14.60
N ASN A 19 10.82 -4.85 14.51
CA ASN A 19 9.83 -5.51 13.65
C ASN A 19 9.44 -4.71 12.39
N ILE A 20 10.18 -3.63 12.08
CA ILE A 20 9.99 -2.82 10.88
C ILE A 20 11.26 -2.86 10.05
N LYS A 21 11.10 -3.09 8.75
CA LYS A 21 12.16 -2.95 7.75
C LYS A 21 11.76 -1.87 6.76
N ILE A 22 12.72 -1.10 6.28
CA ILE A 22 12.48 -0.04 5.30
C ILE A 22 13.42 -0.18 4.12
N ALA A 23 12.87 -0.08 2.92
CA ALA A 23 13.62 -0.06 1.67
C ALA A 23 13.15 1.07 0.76
N ARG A 24 14.08 1.65 -0.02
CA ARG A 24 13.75 2.66 -1.02
C ARG A 24 13.48 2.00 -2.36
N LEU A 25 12.23 1.78 -2.67
CA LEU A 25 11.74 1.26 -3.94
C LEU A 25 10.62 2.15 -4.48
N SER A 26 10.42 2.18 -5.79
CA SER A 26 9.16 2.64 -6.38
C SER A 26 8.10 1.54 -6.28
N ALA A 27 6.85 1.86 -6.62
CA ALA A 27 5.78 0.86 -6.65
C ALA A 27 6.09 -0.24 -7.68
N GLU A 28 6.57 0.14 -8.86
CA GLU A 28 6.98 -0.79 -9.93
C GLU A 28 8.15 -1.67 -9.48
N GLU A 29 9.20 -1.09 -8.87
CA GLU A 29 10.34 -1.84 -8.34
C GLU A 29 9.91 -2.83 -7.26
N PHE A 30 8.97 -2.43 -6.38
CA PHE A 30 8.41 -3.35 -5.40
C PHE A 30 7.62 -4.48 -6.07
N THR A 31 6.80 -4.16 -7.07
CA THR A 31 6.03 -5.16 -7.85
C THR A 31 6.96 -6.16 -8.51
N GLU A 32 8.03 -5.69 -9.17
CA GLU A 32 9.03 -6.57 -9.79
C GLU A 32 9.73 -7.48 -8.76
N ALA A 33 10.09 -6.92 -7.60
CA ALA A 33 10.73 -7.68 -6.53
C ALA A 33 9.77 -8.72 -5.92
N TYR A 34 8.53 -8.32 -5.64
CA TYR A 34 7.51 -9.16 -5.02
C TYR A 34 7.09 -10.33 -5.93
N THR A 35 6.99 -10.07 -7.23
CA THR A 35 6.66 -11.11 -8.23
C THR A 35 7.87 -11.95 -8.67
N GLY A 36 9.06 -11.67 -8.14
CA GLY A 36 10.28 -12.39 -8.49
C GLY A 36 10.85 -12.07 -9.87
N LYS A 37 10.34 -11.04 -10.55
CA LYS A 37 10.84 -10.62 -11.87
C LYS A 37 12.24 -10.03 -11.80
N ARG A 38 12.59 -9.38 -10.70
CA ARG A 38 13.87 -8.71 -10.53
C ARG A 38 14.32 -8.66 -9.09
N GLU A 39 15.62 -8.88 -8.87
CA GLU A 39 16.26 -8.69 -7.59
C GLU A 39 16.82 -7.28 -7.46
N PHE A 40 16.68 -6.71 -6.28
CA PHE A 40 17.18 -5.37 -5.98
C PHE A 40 18.25 -5.42 -4.89
N LYS A 41 19.44 -4.90 -5.21
CA LYS A 41 20.56 -4.82 -4.27
C LYS A 41 20.16 -4.11 -2.95
N ARG A 42 19.31 -3.11 -3.04
CA ARG A 42 18.80 -2.36 -1.86
C ARG A 42 18.03 -3.23 -0.86
N LEU A 43 17.34 -4.27 -1.33
CA LEU A 43 16.70 -5.26 -0.45
C LEU A 43 17.75 -6.17 0.18
N LYS A 44 18.70 -6.66 -0.59
CA LYS A 44 19.81 -7.52 -0.08
C LYS A 44 20.66 -6.78 0.95
N ASP A 45 21.07 -5.55 0.65
CA ASP A 45 21.88 -4.72 1.55
C ASP A 45 21.12 -4.39 2.86
N GLY A 46 19.78 -4.28 2.81
CA GLY A 46 18.91 -4.08 3.96
C GLY A 46 18.53 -5.35 4.72
N GLY A 47 19.01 -6.51 4.29
CA GLY A 47 18.64 -7.81 4.89
C GLY A 47 17.14 -8.09 4.79
N ILE A 48 16.51 -7.73 3.65
CA ILE A 48 15.09 -7.90 3.39
C ILE A 48 14.92 -8.97 2.31
N ALA A 49 14.42 -10.13 2.70
CA ALA A 49 13.97 -11.17 1.78
C ALA A 49 12.44 -11.18 1.79
N LEU A 50 11.80 -10.75 0.68
CA LEU A 50 10.34 -10.65 0.62
C LEU A 50 9.64 -12.01 0.77
N THR A 51 10.32 -13.08 0.45
CA THR A 51 9.86 -14.46 0.63
C THR A 51 9.69 -14.89 2.08
N ASP A 52 10.33 -14.18 3.02
CA ASP A 52 10.25 -14.49 4.46
C ASP A 52 8.97 -13.92 5.11
N TYR A 53 8.18 -13.15 4.34
CA TYR A 53 6.98 -12.48 4.81
C TYR A 53 5.72 -13.16 4.26
N ALA A 54 4.76 -13.41 5.14
CA ALA A 54 3.39 -13.79 4.78
C ALA A 54 2.52 -12.51 4.78
N PHE A 55 2.60 -11.74 3.72
CA PHE A 55 1.85 -10.49 3.62
C PHE A 55 0.35 -10.75 3.49
N SER A 56 -0.44 -10.25 4.43
CA SER A 56 -1.90 -10.28 4.40
C SER A 56 -2.53 -8.92 4.13
N THR A 57 -1.81 -7.86 4.45
CA THR A 57 -2.32 -6.48 4.39
C THR A 57 -1.33 -5.59 3.66
N ILE A 58 -1.85 -4.76 2.76
CA ILE A 58 -1.11 -3.68 2.14
C ILE A 58 -1.66 -2.32 2.60
N PHE A 59 -0.77 -1.40 2.94
CA PHE A 59 -1.09 0.00 3.19
C PHE A 59 -0.55 0.84 2.04
N VAL A 60 -1.39 1.65 1.42
CA VAL A 60 -1.03 2.53 0.31
C VAL A 60 -1.45 3.97 0.58
N ASP A 61 -0.55 4.90 0.29
CA ASP A 61 -0.75 6.34 0.35
C ASP A 61 -0.12 6.96 -0.90
N PRO A 62 -0.80 6.83 -2.05
CA PRO A 62 -0.28 7.26 -3.34
C PRO A 62 -0.35 8.79 -3.50
N PRO A 63 0.38 9.36 -4.49
CA PRO A 63 0.21 10.74 -4.88
C PRO A 63 -1.21 11.03 -5.41
N ARG A 64 -1.53 12.30 -5.63
CA ARG A 64 -2.86 12.75 -6.10
C ARG A 64 -3.37 12.08 -7.37
N ALA A 65 -2.48 11.55 -8.20
CA ALA A 65 -2.84 10.78 -9.40
C ALA A 65 -3.48 9.41 -9.10
N GLY A 66 -3.43 8.96 -7.84
CA GLY A 66 -3.87 7.63 -7.45
C GLY A 66 -2.83 6.54 -7.76
N ILE A 67 -3.30 5.31 -7.80
CA ILE A 67 -2.50 4.12 -8.11
C ILE A 67 -2.70 3.76 -9.58
N ASP A 68 -1.61 3.46 -10.28
CA ASP A 68 -1.65 2.98 -11.66
C ASP A 68 -2.20 1.55 -11.75
N GLU A 69 -2.56 1.15 -12.97
CA GLU A 69 -3.24 -0.13 -13.23
C GLU A 69 -2.38 -1.35 -12.83
N GLU A 70 -1.06 -1.33 -13.07
CA GLU A 70 -0.18 -2.45 -12.73
C GLU A 70 -0.02 -2.57 -11.21
N THR A 71 0.13 -1.46 -10.52
CA THR A 71 0.18 -1.42 -9.07
C THR A 71 -1.17 -1.83 -8.46
N LEU A 72 -2.32 -1.46 -9.06
CA LEU A 72 -3.64 -1.94 -8.62
C LEU A 72 -3.78 -3.45 -8.72
N LYS A 73 -3.25 -4.07 -9.79
CA LYS A 73 -3.21 -5.54 -9.93
C LYS A 73 -2.43 -6.19 -8.80
N LEU A 74 -1.33 -5.59 -8.37
CA LEU A 74 -0.59 -6.07 -7.20
C LEU A 74 -1.41 -5.88 -5.91
N VAL A 75 -1.92 -4.68 -5.68
CA VAL A 75 -2.70 -4.33 -4.48
C VAL A 75 -3.89 -5.28 -4.30
N SER A 76 -4.56 -5.65 -5.39
CA SER A 76 -5.70 -6.58 -5.38
C SER A 76 -5.36 -8.03 -4.98
N GLN A 77 -4.09 -8.38 -4.86
CA GLN A 77 -3.68 -9.71 -4.41
C GLN A 77 -3.74 -9.88 -2.89
N PHE A 78 -3.67 -8.77 -2.14
CA PHE A 78 -3.66 -8.80 -0.68
C PHE A 78 -5.07 -9.00 -0.10
N ASP A 79 -5.15 -9.62 1.07
CA ASP A 79 -6.45 -9.90 1.72
C ASP A 79 -7.08 -8.63 2.27
N ASN A 80 -6.27 -7.71 2.78
CA ASN A 80 -6.71 -6.43 3.32
C ASN A 80 -5.95 -5.29 2.67
N ILE A 81 -6.66 -4.21 2.35
CA ILE A 81 -6.08 -3.00 1.78
C ILE A 81 -6.48 -1.82 2.67
N ILE A 82 -5.49 -1.06 3.14
CA ILE A 82 -5.69 0.23 3.76
C ILE A 82 -5.22 1.27 2.75
N TYR A 83 -6.15 2.10 2.26
CA TYR A 83 -5.86 3.09 1.24
C TYR A 83 -6.17 4.48 1.79
N ILE A 84 -5.14 5.33 1.90
CA ILE A 84 -5.28 6.76 2.21
C ILE A 84 -5.13 7.56 0.92
N SER A 85 -5.93 8.59 0.73
CA SER A 85 -5.89 9.42 -0.47
C SER A 85 -6.20 10.89 -0.17
N CYS A 86 -5.37 11.77 -0.70
CA CYS A 86 -5.62 13.22 -0.71
C CYS A 86 -6.49 13.67 -1.91
N ASN A 87 -7.00 12.74 -2.72
CA ASN A 87 -7.87 13.03 -3.87
C ASN A 87 -9.01 12.02 -3.96
N PRO A 88 -10.23 12.39 -3.53
CA PRO A 88 -11.39 11.50 -3.55
C PRO A 88 -11.80 11.00 -4.95
N GLU A 89 -11.52 11.78 -5.99
CA GLU A 89 -11.88 11.40 -7.38
C GLU A 89 -11.02 10.24 -7.87
N THR A 90 -9.71 10.32 -7.68
CA THR A 90 -8.80 9.22 -8.05
C THR A 90 -8.99 8.01 -7.16
N LEU A 91 -9.29 8.22 -5.86
CA LEU A 91 -9.68 7.12 -4.98
C LEU A 91 -10.91 6.39 -5.52
N ARG A 92 -11.96 7.11 -5.91
CA ARG A 92 -13.17 6.51 -6.49
C ARG A 92 -12.85 5.64 -7.71
N THR A 93 -12.06 6.18 -8.65
CA THR A 93 -11.64 5.43 -9.83
C THR A 93 -10.89 4.15 -9.49
N ASN A 94 -9.98 4.21 -8.54
CA ASN A 94 -9.25 3.03 -8.08
C ASN A 94 -10.17 2.04 -7.35
N LEU A 95 -11.15 2.54 -6.58
CA LEU A 95 -12.14 1.69 -5.89
C LEU A 95 -13.05 0.95 -6.87
N ASP A 96 -13.40 1.54 -8.01
CA ASP A 96 -14.20 0.87 -9.05
C ASP A 96 -13.47 -0.41 -9.53
N THR A 97 -12.15 -0.35 -9.71
CA THR A 97 -11.33 -1.52 -10.06
C THR A 97 -11.21 -2.50 -8.88
N LEU A 98 -10.90 -2.00 -7.68
CA LEU A 98 -10.73 -2.86 -6.50
C LEU A 98 -12.04 -3.53 -6.07
N ALA A 99 -13.20 -2.94 -6.39
CA ALA A 99 -14.51 -3.51 -6.10
C ALA A 99 -14.78 -4.83 -6.83
N GLU A 100 -14.03 -5.19 -7.85
CA GLU A 100 -14.11 -6.51 -8.48
C GLU A 100 -13.71 -7.63 -7.50
N THR A 101 -12.70 -7.39 -6.68
CA THR A 101 -12.09 -8.39 -5.79
C THR A 101 -12.31 -8.13 -4.30
N HIS A 102 -12.65 -6.89 -3.92
CA HIS A 102 -12.77 -6.46 -2.53
C HIS A 102 -14.10 -5.77 -2.23
N THR A 103 -14.43 -5.71 -0.95
CA THR A 103 -15.52 -4.88 -0.41
C THR A 103 -14.94 -3.81 0.51
N VAL A 104 -15.52 -2.61 0.48
CA VAL A 104 -15.20 -1.56 1.44
C VAL A 104 -15.86 -1.90 2.77
N GLU A 105 -15.05 -2.16 3.79
CA GLU A 105 -15.51 -2.44 5.15
C GLU A 105 -15.72 -1.17 5.97
N ARG A 106 -14.83 -0.19 5.77
CA ARG A 106 -14.85 1.10 6.47
C ARG A 106 -14.36 2.20 5.56
N ALA A 107 -14.93 3.39 5.74
CA ALA A 107 -14.47 4.63 5.12
C ALA A 107 -14.49 5.75 6.14
N ALA A 108 -13.54 6.68 6.02
CA ALA A 108 -13.44 7.88 6.84
C ALA A 108 -12.94 9.07 6.01
N LEU A 109 -13.38 10.26 6.41
CA LEU A 109 -12.88 11.53 5.90
C LEU A 109 -12.15 12.24 7.03
N PHE A 110 -11.01 12.86 6.69
CA PHE A 110 -10.17 13.59 7.64
C PHE A 110 -9.98 15.01 7.12
N ASP A 111 -10.60 15.98 7.77
CA ASP A 111 -10.42 17.40 7.48
C ASP A 111 -9.20 17.93 8.25
N GLN A 112 -8.02 17.67 7.70
CA GLN A 112 -6.73 18.13 8.26
C GLN A 112 -6.31 19.51 7.74
N PHE A 113 -6.99 20.02 6.73
CA PHE A 113 -6.68 21.29 6.08
C PHE A 113 -7.91 22.21 6.07
N PRO A 114 -8.42 22.62 7.25
CA PRO A 114 -9.64 23.43 7.34
C PRO A 114 -9.50 24.72 6.52
N PHE A 115 -10.61 25.18 5.95
CA PHE A 115 -10.68 26.33 5.03
C PHE A 115 -9.97 26.16 3.69
N THR A 116 -9.63 24.93 3.30
CA THR A 116 -9.12 24.59 1.97
C THR A 116 -10.03 23.56 1.29
N HIS A 117 -9.77 23.27 0.01
CA HIS A 117 -10.45 22.20 -0.74
C HIS A 117 -9.76 20.83 -0.58
N HIS A 118 -8.78 20.75 0.32
CA HIS A 118 -8.04 19.50 0.55
C HIS A 118 -8.73 18.70 1.66
N ILE A 119 -9.07 17.45 1.33
CA ILE A 119 -9.59 16.49 2.29
C ILE A 119 -8.84 15.16 2.10
N GLU A 120 -8.49 14.53 3.21
CA GLU A 120 -7.95 13.19 3.21
C GLU A 120 -9.08 12.17 3.36
N SER A 121 -9.01 11.10 2.59
CA SER A 121 -9.97 9.99 2.64
C SER A 121 -9.23 8.70 2.96
N GLY A 122 -9.79 7.91 3.84
CA GLY A 122 -9.25 6.59 4.17
C GLY A 122 -10.29 5.51 3.94
N VAL A 123 -9.90 4.41 3.33
CA VAL A 123 -10.76 3.23 3.19
C VAL A 123 -10.03 1.97 3.62
N LEU A 124 -10.75 1.10 4.29
CA LEU A 124 -10.34 -0.27 4.58
C LEU A 124 -11.15 -1.22 3.69
N LEU A 125 -10.44 -1.98 2.86
CA LEU A 125 -11.07 -2.98 2.00
C LEU A 125 -10.63 -4.37 2.44
N LYS A 126 -11.54 -5.33 2.25
CA LYS A 126 -11.33 -6.74 2.52
C LYS A 126 -11.66 -7.57 1.30
N LYS A 127 -10.82 -8.56 1.02
CA LYS A 127 -11.00 -9.47 -0.11
C LYS A 127 -12.32 -10.22 0.01
N LYS A 128 -13.06 -10.29 -1.08
CA LYS A 128 -14.29 -11.05 -1.15
C LYS A 128 -13.98 -12.53 -0.96
N ILE A 129 -14.68 -13.19 -0.04
CA ILE A 129 -14.68 -14.64 0.03
C ILE A 129 -15.49 -15.11 -1.17
N LEU A 130 -14.81 -15.67 -2.18
CA LEU A 130 -15.51 -16.36 -3.26
C LEU A 130 -16.31 -17.49 -2.62
N GLY A 131 -17.60 -17.27 -2.47
CA GLY A 131 -18.51 -18.28 -1.95
C GLY A 131 -18.38 -19.54 -2.77
N LYS A 132 -18.19 -20.69 -2.12
CA LYS A 132 -18.47 -21.98 -2.75
C LYS A 132 -19.90 -21.87 -3.28
N SER A 133 -20.05 -21.84 -4.61
CA SER A 133 -21.36 -21.94 -5.24
C SER A 133 -22.04 -23.17 -4.63
N LYS A 134 -23.10 -22.93 -3.84
CA LYS A 134 -23.99 -24.03 -3.44
C LYS A 134 -24.58 -24.57 -4.73
N ARG A 135 -24.13 -25.72 -5.14
CA ARG A 135 -24.84 -26.56 -6.10
C ARG A 135 -26.13 -27.08 -5.45
#